data_ab7f628b7be2939dea9e60e206ecd122
#
_entry.id   ab7f628b7be2939dea9e60e206ecd122
#
_cell.length_a   1.000
_cell.length_b   1.000
_cell.length_c   1.000
_cell.angle_alpha   90.00
_cell.angle_beta   90.00
_cell.angle_gamma   90.00
#
_symmetry.space_group_name_H-M   'P 1'
#
loop_
_entity.id
_entity.type
_entity.pdbx_description
1 polymer ?
#
loop_
_entity_poly.entity_id
_entity_poly.type
_entity_poly.pdbx_seq_one_letter_code
_entity_poly.pdbx_strand_id
1 'polypeptide(L)'
;MIAFILMFIISCFLGPDGFTSFLYIFLSSYVGHVVLHDDLFYYLPYSILHRYHHEIHSPFSYFINILSELSQLTLALFLLPLNPWSMLYGALMFVTIHYINYSWLHINTYHEKHHENVTSNMSPDIIDVVFGTKHPDTPFFEDTTHMIPNVILCALFVFWLKQYYTPSWKRYFCYISSILILLLSTTAFIIKNKT
;
A
#
# COMPACT_ATOMS: atom_id res chain seq x y z
N MET A 1 8.59 10.78 10.76
CA MET A 1 8.14 12.01 10.02
C MET A 1 9.02 12.36 8.83
N ILE A 2 10.37 12.30 8.93
CA ILE A 2 11.27 12.78 7.86
C ILE A 2 11.07 12.07 6.52
N ALA A 3 10.89 10.75 6.51
CA ALA A 3 10.65 10.01 5.28
C ALA A 3 9.36 10.43 4.58
N PHE A 4 8.29 10.70 5.30
CA PHE A 4 7.02 11.17 4.72
C PHE A 4 7.14 12.55 4.08
N ILE A 5 7.94 13.45 4.68
CA ILE A 5 8.25 14.76 4.08
C ILE A 5 9.02 14.56 2.76
N LEU A 6 10.02 13.69 2.76
CA LEU A 6 10.79 13.37 1.55
C LEU A 6 9.90 12.73 0.47
N MET A 7 9.04 11.78 0.83
CA MET A 7 8.06 11.18 -0.09
C MET A 7 7.16 12.22 -0.73
N PHE A 8 6.62 13.15 0.08
CA PHE A 8 5.80 14.25 -0.41
C PHE A 8 6.55 15.12 -1.42
N ILE A 9 7.76 15.56 -1.06
CA ILE A 9 8.60 16.39 -1.94
C ILE A 9 8.87 15.68 -3.26
N ILE A 10 9.29 14.41 -3.21
CA ILE A 10 9.58 13.62 -4.41
C ILE A 10 8.32 13.43 -5.26
N SER A 11 7.18 13.15 -4.65
CA SER A 11 5.91 13.05 -5.37
C SER A 11 5.58 14.30 -6.16
N CYS A 12 5.82 15.49 -5.58
CA CYS A 12 5.62 16.77 -6.25
C CYS A 12 6.60 16.98 -7.42
N PHE A 13 7.84 16.49 -7.31
CA PHE A 13 8.81 16.54 -8.40
C PHE A 13 8.51 15.57 -9.54
N LEU A 14 7.78 14.48 -9.28
CA LEU A 14 7.40 13.53 -10.30
C LEU A 14 6.35 14.04 -11.27
N GLY A 15 5.52 14.99 -10.83
CA GLY A 15 4.54 15.63 -11.70
C GLY A 15 3.61 16.58 -10.95
N PRO A 16 2.79 17.37 -11.70
CA PRO A 16 1.93 18.41 -11.13
C PRO A 16 0.90 17.87 -10.12
N ASP A 17 0.47 16.62 -10.30
CA ASP A 17 -0.52 15.98 -9.42
C ASP A 17 0.14 15.19 -8.28
N GLY A 18 1.42 15.45 -8.00
CA GLY A 18 2.20 14.73 -6.99
C GLY A 18 1.59 14.83 -5.60
N PHE A 19 1.10 16.03 -5.23
CA PHE A 19 0.41 16.24 -3.97
C PHE A 19 -0.88 15.41 -3.86
N THR A 20 -1.73 15.43 -4.88
CA THR A 20 -3.00 14.68 -4.90
C THR A 20 -2.74 13.18 -4.86
N SER A 21 -1.75 12.71 -5.62
CA SER A 21 -1.36 11.29 -5.61
C SER A 21 -0.80 10.85 -4.26
N PHE A 22 0.00 11.70 -3.62
CA PHE A 22 0.53 11.45 -2.28
C PHE A 22 -0.60 11.34 -1.23
N LEU A 23 -1.52 12.31 -1.21
CA LEU A 23 -2.67 12.28 -0.32
C LEU A 23 -3.56 11.06 -0.57
N TYR A 24 -3.78 10.72 -1.84
CA TYR A 24 -4.56 9.54 -2.21
C TYR A 24 -3.97 8.26 -1.60
N ILE A 25 -2.66 8.07 -1.71
CA ILE A 25 -2.00 6.86 -1.17
C ILE A 25 -2.18 6.78 0.34
N PHE A 26 -1.96 7.87 1.06
CA PHE A 26 -2.09 7.91 2.51
C PHE A 26 -3.53 7.67 2.98
N LEU A 27 -4.50 8.34 2.36
CA LEU A 27 -5.91 8.18 2.69
C LEU A 27 -6.45 6.81 2.26
N SER A 28 -6.03 6.28 1.11
CA SER A 28 -6.46 4.97 0.65
C SER A 28 -5.91 3.85 1.52
N SER A 29 -4.70 4.01 2.09
CA SER A 29 -4.16 3.07 3.07
C SER A 29 -5.08 3.00 4.30
N TYR A 30 -5.46 4.13 4.86
CA TYR A 30 -6.36 4.18 6.02
C TYR A 30 -7.77 3.65 5.70
N VAL A 31 -8.42 4.23 4.68
CA VAL A 31 -9.78 3.84 4.29
C VAL A 31 -9.82 2.38 3.84
N GLY A 32 -8.77 1.93 3.16
CA GLY A 32 -8.61 0.54 2.75
C GLY A 32 -8.63 -0.40 3.95
N HIS A 33 -7.82 -0.15 4.98
CA HIS A 33 -7.80 -0.97 6.19
C HIS A 33 -9.14 -0.95 6.91
N VAL A 34 -9.78 0.22 7.08
CA VAL A 34 -11.12 0.29 7.67
C VAL A 34 -12.12 -0.59 6.92
N VAL A 35 -12.17 -0.47 5.58
CA VAL A 35 -13.11 -1.24 4.75
C VAL A 35 -12.77 -2.73 4.75
N LEU A 36 -11.48 -3.09 4.67
CA LEU A 36 -11.06 -4.49 4.58
C LEU A 36 -11.29 -5.27 5.88
N HIS A 37 -11.31 -4.58 7.02
CA HIS A 37 -11.62 -5.18 8.33
C HIS A 37 -13.09 -5.05 8.74
N ASP A 38 -13.92 -4.28 8.04
CA ASP A 38 -15.35 -4.16 8.32
C ASP A 38 -16.11 -5.42 7.86
N ASP A 39 -16.94 -5.97 8.74
CA ASP A 39 -17.73 -7.18 8.45
C ASP A 39 -18.76 -6.99 7.35
N LEU A 40 -19.22 -5.75 7.11
CA LEU A 40 -20.10 -5.43 5.98
C LEU A 40 -19.46 -5.78 4.64
N PHE A 41 -18.13 -5.65 4.54
CA PHE A 41 -17.35 -5.88 3.34
C PHE A 41 -16.62 -7.25 3.32
N TYR A 42 -16.93 -8.13 4.27
CA TYR A 42 -16.30 -9.45 4.39
C TYR A 42 -16.31 -10.28 3.10
N TYR A 43 -17.32 -10.11 2.26
CA TYR A 43 -17.45 -10.87 1.01
C TYR A 43 -16.65 -10.30 -0.17
N LEU A 44 -16.05 -9.13 -0.02
CA LEU A 44 -15.20 -8.58 -1.06
C LEU A 44 -13.90 -9.41 -1.20
N PRO A 45 -13.45 -9.70 -2.44
CA PRO A 45 -12.22 -10.46 -2.65
C PRO A 45 -11.01 -9.90 -1.89
N TYR A 46 -10.89 -8.57 -1.86
CA TYR A 46 -9.79 -7.91 -1.17
C TYR A 46 -9.86 -8.06 0.36
N SER A 47 -11.05 -8.00 0.96
CA SER A 47 -11.24 -8.24 2.40
C SER A 47 -10.85 -9.67 2.77
N ILE A 48 -11.25 -10.66 1.96
CA ILE A 48 -10.87 -12.07 2.17
C ILE A 48 -9.35 -12.24 2.13
N LEU A 49 -8.68 -11.66 1.14
CA LEU A 49 -7.23 -11.77 0.98
C LEU A 49 -6.47 -11.06 2.10
N HIS A 50 -6.95 -9.90 2.52
CA HIS A 50 -6.34 -9.12 3.59
C HIS A 50 -6.49 -9.83 4.95
N ARG A 51 -7.69 -10.31 5.30
CA ARG A 51 -7.91 -11.09 6.53
C ARG A 51 -7.10 -12.39 6.52
N TYR A 52 -7.02 -13.07 5.39
CA TYR A 52 -6.18 -14.27 5.25
C TYR A 52 -4.71 -13.99 5.57
N HIS A 53 -4.19 -12.82 5.20
CA HIS A 53 -2.85 -12.39 5.56
C HIS A 53 -2.68 -12.13 7.07
N HIS A 54 -3.70 -11.63 7.76
CA HIS A 54 -3.69 -11.46 9.22
C HIS A 54 -3.74 -12.78 9.99
N GLU A 55 -4.44 -13.79 9.46
CA GLU A 55 -4.62 -15.09 10.10
C GLU A 55 -3.47 -16.05 9.79
N ILE A 56 -2.96 -16.02 8.58
CA ILE A 56 -1.95 -16.98 8.08
C ILE A 56 -0.65 -16.27 7.75
N HIS A 57 0.33 -16.40 8.63
CA HIS A 57 1.67 -15.85 8.44
C HIS A 57 2.54 -16.79 7.59
N SER A 58 2.41 -16.69 6.27
CA SER A 58 3.19 -17.48 5.31
C SER A 58 3.71 -16.60 4.16
N PRO A 59 4.81 -16.99 3.48
CA PRO A 59 5.28 -16.26 2.30
C PRO A 59 4.21 -16.10 1.21
N PHE A 60 3.32 -17.08 1.10
CA PHE A 60 2.22 -17.05 0.13
C PHE A 60 1.15 -16.02 0.50
N SER A 61 0.74 -15.95 1.78
CA SER A 61 -0.24 -14.95 2.24
C SER A 61 0.31 -13.53 2.12
N TYR A 62 1.57 -13.32 2.45
CA TYR A 62 2.25 -12.04 2.25
C TYR A 62 2.29 -11.64 0.78
N PHE A 63 2.69 -12.56 -0.11
CA PHE A 63 2.74 -12.30 -1.55
C PHE A 63 1.38 -11.92 -2.12
N ILE A 64 0.32 -12.64 -1.73
CA ILE A 64 -1.06 -12.33 -2.16
C ILE A 64 -1.51 -10.96 -1.65
N ASN A 65 -1.20 -10.63 -0.40
CA ASN A 65 -1.55 -9.32 0.14
C ASN A 65 -0.90 -8.19 -0.64
N ILE A 66 0.40 -8.30 -1.01
CA ILE A 66 1.05 -7.31 -1.88
C ILE A 66 0.35 -7.16 -3.22
N LEU A 67 0.07 -8.27 -3.87
CA LEU A 67 -0.61 -8.21 -5.17
C LEU A 67 -1.99 -7.55 -5.03
N SER A 68 -2.68 -7.80 -3.92
CA SER A 68 -3.95 -7.16 -3.58
C SER A 68 -3.78 -5.64 -3.44
N GLU A 69 -2.82 -5.18 -2.65
CA GLU A 69 -2.54 -3.76 -2.45
C GLU A 69 -2.11 -3.06 -3.75
N LEU A 70 -1.21 -3.68 -4.52
CA LEU A 70 -0.79 -3.16 -5.81
C LEU A 70 -1.95 -3.05 -6.81
N SER A 71 -2.88 -4.00 -6.80
CA SER A 71 -4.03 -3.95 -7.70
C SER A 71 -5.02 -2.85 -7.35
N GLN A 72 -5.19 -2.52 -6.08
CA GLN A 72 -6.00 -1.37 -5.64
C GLN A 72 -5.38 -0.05 -6.11
N LEU A 73 -4.06 0.09 -6.01
CA LEU A 73 -3.36 1.27 -6.50
C LEU A 73 -3.41 1.39 -8.02
N THR A 74 -3.31 0.28 -8.74
CA THR A 74 -3.46 0.30 -10.21
C THR A 74 -4.89 0.62 -10.63
N LEU A 75 -5.90 0.16 -9.89
CA LEU A 75 -7.29 0.53 -10.14
C LEU A 75 -7.51 2.04 -10.04
N ALA A 76 -6.87 2.69 -9.07
CA ALA A 76 -6.93 4.14 -8.93
C ALA A 76 -6.39 4.90 -10.15
N LEU A 77 -5.37 4.37 -10.85
CA LEU A 77 -4.85 4.96 -12.08
C LEU A 77 -5.86 4.96 -13.24
N PHE A 78 -6.86 4.07 -13.20
CA PHE A 78 -7.92 4.02 -14.20
C PHE A 78 -9.10 4.89 -13.85
N LEU A 79 -9.44 4.93 -12.57
CA LEU A 79 -10.65 5.60 -12.10
C LEU A 79 -10.43 7.09 -11.85
N LEU A 80 -9.19 7.48 -11.55
CA LEU A 80 -8.85 8.85 -11.15
C LEU A 80 -7.81 9.45 -12.10
N PRO A 81 -7.93 10.74 -12.43
CA PRO A 81 -6.94 11.44 -13.25
C PRO A 81 -5.69 11.80 -12.41
N LEU A 82 -5.03 10.79 -11.87
CA LEU A 82 -3.84 10.95 -11.04
C LEU A 82 -2.56 10.80 -11.85
N ASN A 83 -1.49 11.40 -11.37
CA ASN A 83 -0.17 11.27 -11.96
C ASN A 83 0.35 9.83 -11.80
N PRO A 84 0.55 9.08 -12.90
CA PRO A 84 0.94 7.67 -12.82
C PRO A 84 2.31 7.47 -12.15
N TRP A 85 3.22 8.45 -12.28
CA TRP A 85 4.56 8.33 -11.70
C TRP A 85 4.55 8.51 -10.19
N SER A 86 3.79 9.48 -9.69
CA SER A 86 3.61 9.68 -8.24
C SER A 86 2.85 8.52 -7.62
N MET A 87 1.86 7.96 -8.32
CA MET A 87 1.14 6.77 -7.88
C MET A 87 2.05 5.53 -7.84
N LEU A 88 2.83 5.31 -8.89
CA LEU A 88 3.80 4.21 -8.93
C LEU A 88 4.84 4.34 -7.80
N TYR A 89 5.36 5.56 -7.60
CA TYR A 89 6.29 5.83 -6.52
C TYR A 89 5.70 5.50 -5.16
N GLY A 90 4.50 5.98 -4.87
CA GLY A 90 3.81 5.70 -3.61
C GLY A 90 3.49 4.22 -3.42
N ALA A 91 3.07 3.51 -4.48
CA ALA A 91 2.86 2.06 -4.46
C ALA A 91 4.13 1.30 -4.11
N LEU A 92 5.25 1.65 -4.75
CA LEU A 92 6.56 1.04 -4.47
C LEU A 92 7.01 1.33 -3.03
N MET A 93 6.82 2.56 -2.56
CA MET A 93 7.11 2.93 -1.18
C MET A 93 6.31 2.09 -0.20
N PHE A 94 4.98 2.03 -0.39
CA PHE A 94 4.09 1.27 0.47
C PHE A 94 4.51 -0.21 0.53
N VAL A 95 4.66 -0.84 -0.63
CA VAL A 95 5.04 -2.25 -0.73
C VAL A 95 6.42 -2.53 -0.14
N THR A 96 7.42 -1.72 -0.44
CA THR A 96 8.79 -1.97 0.05
C THR A 96 8.92 -1.73 1.55
N ILE A 97 8.22 -0.75 2.12
CA ILE A 97 8.20 -0.53 3.56
C ILE A 97 7.48 -1.68 4.26
N HIS A 98 6.27 -2.02 3.82
CA HIS A 98 5.46 -3.07 4.42
C HIS A 98 6.18 -4.43 4.38
N TYR A 99 6.79 -4.75 3.26
CA TYR A 99 7.40 -6.06 3.02
C TYR A 99 8.82 -6.17 3.52
N ILE A 100 9.67 -5.23 3.13
CA ILE A 100 11.09 -5.31 3.47
C ILE A 100 11.29 -4.90 4.91
N ASN A 101 10.79 -3.70 5.28
CA ASN A 101 11.10 -3.14 6.59
C ASN A 101 10.31 -3.83 7.70
N TYR A 102 9.00 -4.03 7.52
CA TYR A 102 8.15 -4.57 8.58
C TYR A 102 8.11 -6.09 8.59
N SER A 103 7.77 -6.73 7.45
CA SER A 103 7.54 -8.17 7.43
C SER A 103 8.81 -9.01 7.38
N TRP A 104 9.86 -8.54 6.69
CA TRP A 104 11.11 -9.30 6.53
C TRP A 104 12.19 -8.91 7.52
N LEU A 105 12.46 -7.61 7.68
CA LEU A 105 13.52 -7.11 8.54
C LEU A 105 13.07 -6.86 9.99
N HIS A 106 11.77 -6.83 10.26
CA HIS A 106 11.18 -6.55 11.59
C HIS A 106 11.77 -5.30 12.24
N ILE A 107 11.96 -4.22 11.45
CA ILE A 107 12.70 -3.03 11.90
C ILE A 107 11.94 -2.28 12.99
N ASN A 108 10.60 -2.29 12.94
CA ASN A 108 9.79 -1.75 14.03
C ASN A 108 8.52 -2.57 14.27
N THR A 109 7.92 -2.36 15.44
CA THR A 109 6.73 -3.09 15.88
C THR A 109 5.42 -2.36 15.54
N TYR A 110 5.48 -1.25 14.82
CA TYR A 110 4.30 -0.42 14.55
C TYR A 110 3.22 -1.20 13.79
N HIS A 111 3.62 -1.86 12.72
CA HIS A 111 2.72 -2.69 11.92
C HIS A 111 2.34 -4.00 12.63
N GLU A 112 3.22 -4.57 13.45
CA GLU A 112 2.92 -5.74 14.28
C GLU A 112 1.75 -5.45 15.23
N LYS A 113 1.69 -4.24 15.81
CA LYS A 113 0.55 -3.82 16.65
C LYS A 113 -0.77 -3.74 15.89
N HIS A 114 -0.75 -3.45 14.60
CA HIS A 114 -1.93 -3.56 13.75
C HIS A 114 -2.39 -5.03 13.61
N HIS A 115 -1.46 -5.97 13.45
CA HIS A 115 -1.81 -7.40 13.42
C HIS A 115 -2.35 -7.92 14.77
N GLU A 116 -1.91 -7.37 15.91
CA GLU A 116 -2.45 -7.69 17.22
C GLU A 116 -3.85 -7.06 17.44
N ASN A 117 -4.05 -5.86 16.93
CA ASN A 117 -5.31 -5.12 17.00
C ASN A 117 -5.62 -4.43 15.67
N VAL A 118 -6.43 -5.07 14.86
CA VAL A 118 -6.81 -4.63 13.51
C VAL A 118 -7.51 -3.26 13.45
N THR A 119 -7.94 -2.72 14.59
CA THR A 119 -8.55 -1.38 14.68
C THR A 119 -7.55 -0.28 14.98
N SER A 120 -6.26 -0.59 15.09
CA SER A 120 -5.20 0.36 15.40
C SER A 120 -4.08 0.34 14.36
N ASN A 121 -3.32 1.43 14.28
CA ASN A 121 -2.18 1.60 13.37
C ASN A 121 -2.48 1.19 11.91
N MET A 122 -3.62 1.64 11.39
CA MET A 122 -4.12 1.27 10.07
C MET A 122 -3.39 1.98 8.92
N SER A 123 -2.60 3.04 9.23
CA SER A 123 -2.05 3.93 8.21
C SER A 123 -0.76 4.59 8.70
N PRO A 124 -0.10 5.42 7.89
CA PRO A 124 0.97 6.26 8.40
C PRO A 124 0.56 7.08 9.63
N ASP A 125 1.43 7.16 10.61
CA ASP A 125 1.24 7.76 11.93
C ASP A 125 0.35 8.99 12.02
N ILE A 126 0.58 9.95 11.11
CA ILE A 126 -0.15 11.22 11.15
C ILE A 126 -1.66 11.01 10.92
N ILE A 127 -2.02 10.04 10.11
CA ILE A 127 -3.41 9.70 9.81
C ILE A 127 -4.04 9.01 11.02
N ASP A 128 -3.34 8.04 11.61
CA ASP A 128 -3.81 7.36 12.83
C ASP A 128 -3.97 8.30 14.01
N VAL A 129 -3.07 9.29 14.15
CA VAL A 129 -3.21 10.34 15.17
C VAL A 129 -4.44 11.20 14.92
N VAL A 130 -4.68 11.63 13.67
CA VAL A 130 -5.83 12.48 13.30
C VAL A 130 -7.16 11.75 13.52
N PHE A 131 -7.23 10.47 13.19
CA PHE A 131 -8.46 9.67 13.31
C PHE A 131 -8.58 8.92 14.64
N GLY A 132 -7.59 9.04 15.55
CA GLY A 132 -7.63 8.42 16.87
C GLY A 132 -7.48 6.89 16.84
N THR A 133 -6.89 6.35 15.78
CA THR A 133 -6.64 4.90 15.62
C THR A 133 -5.21 4.50 15.99
N LYS A 134 -4.46 5.40 16.59
CA LYS A 134 -3.10 5.11 17.08
C LYS A 134 -3.13 4.11 18.22
N HIS A 135 -2.30 3.06 18.16
CA HIS A 135 -2.15 2.10 19.25
C HIS A 135 -1.47 2.76 20.46
N PRO A 136 -2.01 2.60 21.69
CA PRO A 136 -1.50 3.30 22.87
C PRO A 136 -0.05 2.94 23.24
N ASP A 137 0.37 1.73 22.94
CA ASP A 137 1.72 1.24 23.26
C ASP A 137 2.77 1.63 22.21
N THR A 138 2.40 2.39 21.17
CA THR A 138 3.35 2.88 20.18
C THR A 138 3.71 4.34 20.40
N PRO A 139 4.94 4.78 20.06
CA PRO A 139 5.33 6.17 20.13
C PRO A 139 4.36 7.08 19.38
N PHE A 140 4.16 8.32 19.85
CA PHE A 140 3.25 9.27 19.22
C PHE A 140 3.57 9.49 17.73
N PHE A 141 4.85 9.56 17.39
CA PHE A 141 5.32 9.50 16.01
C PHE A 141 6.34 8.39 15.82
N GLU A 142 6.17 7.62 14.76
CA GLU A 142 7.12 6.60 14.34
C GLU A 142 8.46 7.24 13.91
N ASP A 143 9.57 6.61 14.27
CA ASP A 143 10.86 6.92 13.66
C ASP A 143 10.89 6.35 12.23
N THR A 144 10.78 7.23 11.26
CA THR A 144 10.75 6.87 9.84
C THR A 144 12.12 6.87 9.17
N THR A 145 13.21 7.00 9.92
CA THR A 145 14.57 7.03 9.34
C THR A 145 14.91 5.75 8.60
N HIS A 146 14.42 4.62 9.07
CA HIS A 146 14.58 3.32 8.42
C HIS A 146 13.93 3.22 7.03
N MET A 147 13.00 4.12 6.69
CA MET A 147 12.35 4.19 5.38
C MET A 147 13.17 4.98 4.34
N ILE A 148 14.19 5.73 4.75
CA ILE A 148 14.96 6.59 3.84
C ILE A 148 15.59 5.82 2.67
N PRO A 149 16.19 4.64 2.86
CA PRO A 149 16.67 3.85 1.73
C PRO A 149 15.58 3.52 0.71
N ASN A 150 14.38 3.15 1.17
CA ASN A 150 13.23 2.88 0.30
C ASN A 150 12.83 4.14 -0.48
N VAL A 151 12.76 5.29 0.20
CA VAL A 151 12.46 6.60 -0.43
C VAL A 151 13.40 6.88 -1.59
N ILE A 152 14.71 6.74 -1.37
CA ILE A 152 15.73 7.04 -2.37
C ILE A 152 15.68 6.01 -3.52
N LEU A 153 15.69 4.73 -3.20
CA LEU A 153 15.77 3.66 -4.21
C LEU A 153 14.51 3.63 -5.09
N CYS A 154 13.33 3.77 -4.51
CA CYS A 154 12.08 3.86 -5.27
C CYS A 154 12.04 5.12 -6.15
N ALA A 155 12.52 6.27 -5.65
CA ALA A 155 12.62 7.49 -6.46
C ALA A 155 13.55 7.30 -7.65
N LEU A 156 14.76 6.79 -7.43
CA LEU A 156 15.73 6.53 -8.50
C LEU A 156 15.16 5.56 -9.54
N PHE A 157 14.49 4.50 -9.09
CA PHE A 157 13.85 3.53 -9.99
C PHE A 157 12.75 4.18 -10.83
N VAL A 158 11.87 4.99 -10.23
CA VAL A 158 10.78 5.65 -10.97
C VAL A 158 11.33 6.71 -11.93
N PHE A 159 12.34 7.49 -11.54
CA PHE A 159 13.00 8.43 -12.44
C PHE A 159 13.67 7.73 -13.61
N TRP A 160 14.35 6.61 -13.35
CA TRP A 160 14.94 5.78 -14.40
C TRP A 160 13.87 5.23 -15.34
N LEU A 161 12.79 4.64 -14.80
CA LEU A 161 11.71 4.07 -15.58
C LEU A 161 11.00 5.12 -16.45
N LYS A 162 10.82 6.35 -15.93
CA LYS A 162 10.20 7.48 -16.65
C LYS A 162 10.94 7.83 -17.93
N GLN A 163 12.25 7.59 -18.03
CA GLN A 163 13.05 7.86 -19.23
C GLN A 163 12.70 6.90 -20.38
N TYR A 164 12.23 5.70 -20.08
CA TYR A 164 11.88 4.68 -21.07
C TYR A 164 10.38 4.57 -21.34
N TYR A 165 9.60 5.48 -20.74
CA TYR A 165 8.15 5.46 -20.90
C TYR A 165 7.72 5.78 -22.32
N THR A 166 6.78 4.95 -22.81
CA THR A 166 6.04 5.22 -24.06
C THR A 166 4.53 5.17 -23.77
N PRO A 167 3.70 5.91 -24.56
CA PRO A 167 2.24 5.90 -24.33
C PRO A 167 1.58 4.51 -24.41
N SER A 168 2.20 3.56 -25.09
CA SER A 168 1.75 2.16 -25.14
C SER A 168 1.75 1.46 -23.78
N TRP A 169 2.60 1.87 -22.84
CA TRP A 169 2.67 1.30 -21.50
C TRP A 169 1.36 1.39 -20.72
N LYS A 170 0.60 2.46 -20.90
CA LYS A 170 -0.72 2.60 -20.29
C LYS A 170 -1.64 1.42 -20.64
N ARG A 171 -1.61 0.99 -21.89
CA ARG A 171 -2.41 -0.15 -22.38
C ARG A 171 -1.95 -1.47 -21.74
N TYR A 172 -0.65 -1.70 -21.66
CA TYR A 172 -0.10 -2.89 -20.99
C TYR A 172 -0.43 -2.91 -19.51
N PHE A 173 -0.33 -1.77 -18.84
CA PHE A 173 -0.74 -1.63 -17.44
C PHE A 173 -2.20 -2.01 -17.26
N CYS A 174 -3.11 -1.57 -18.14
CA CYS A 174 -4.51 -1.95 -18.12
C CYS A 174 -4.69 -3.47 -18.18
N TYR A 175 -4.05 -4.12 -19.15
CA TYR A 175 -4.18 -5.57 -19.31
C TYR A 175 -3.63 -6.34 -18.10
N ILE A 176 -2.44 -5.98 -17.62
CA ILE A 176 -1.81 -6.62 -16.45
C ILE A 176 -2.70 -6.45 -15.21
N SER A 177 -3.22 -5.26 -14.97
CA SER A 177 -4.10 -5.00 -13.82
C SER A 177 -5.41 -5.79 -13.91
N SER A 178 -6.02 -5.87 -15.09
CA SER A 178 -7.25 -6.65 -15.29
C SER A 178 -7.02 -8.14 -15.02
N ILE A 179 -5.91 -8.69 -15.51
CA ILE A 179 -5.53 -10.08 -15.26
C ILE A 179 -5.27 -10.30 -13.76
N LEU A 180 -4.55 -9.38 -13.12
CA LEU A 180 -4.25 -9.47 -11.69
C LEU A 180 -5.52 -9.45 -10.83
N ILE A 181 -6.45 -8.53 -11.10
CA ILE A 181 -7.75 -8.46 -10.41
C ILE A 181 -8.53 -9.77 -10.57
N LEU A 182 -8.55 -10.35 -11.76
CA LEU A 182 -9.21 -11.63 -12.01
C LEU A 182 -8.56 -12.77 -11.20
N LEU A 183 -7.23 -12.86 -11.22
CA LEU A 183 -6.47 -13.88 -10.48
C LEU A 183 -6.71 -13.76 -8.97
N LEU A 184 -6.66 -12.54 -8.43
CA LEU A 184 -6.89 -12.28 -7.01
C LEU A 184 -8.32 -12.61 -6.60
N SER A 185 -9.32 -12.25 -7.42
CA SER A 185 -10.71 -12.60 -7.16
C SER A 185 -10.93 -14.12 -7.16
N THR A 186 -10.29 -14.82 -8.09
CA THR A 186 -10.33 -16.30 -8.13
C THR A 186 -9.66 -16.91 -6.90
N THR A 187 -8.51 -16.39 -6.50
CA THR A 187 -7.80 -16.85 -5.29
C THR A 187 -8.63 -16.63 -4.03
N ALA A 188 -9.23 -15.45 -3.89
CA ALA A 188 -10.13 -15.16 -2.76
C ALA A 188 -11.31 -16.13 -2.70
N PHE A 189 -11.91 -16.44 -3.85
CA PHE A 189 -13.00 -17.42 -3.94
C PHE A 189 -12.53 -18.83 -3.50
N ILE A 190 -11.33 -19.26 -3.90
CA ILE A 190 -10.78 -20.55 -3.50
C ILE A 190 -10.51 -20.58 -1.99
N ILE A 191 -9.92 -19.52 -1.43
CA ILE A 191 -9.65 -19.43 0.01
C ILE A 191 -10.95 -19.51 0.78
N LYS A 192 -11.97 -18.71 0.43
CA LYS A 192 -13.27 -18.69 1.10
C LYS A 192 -13.96 -20.05 1.14
N ASN A 193 -13.81 -20.88 0.11
CA ASN A 193 -14.46 -22.18 0.05
C ASN A 193 -13.65 -23.30 0.71
N LYS A 194 -12.45 -23.00 1.22
CA LYS A 194 -11.62 -23.95 1.98
C LYS A 194 -11.65 -23.72 3.49
N THR A 195 -12.08 -22.54 3.90
CA THR A 195 -12.35 -22.18 5.32
C THR A 195 -13.81 -22.37 5.64
#